data_ab3bb73e31c840c2bce07f869a7b66cd
#
_entry.id   ab3bb73e31c840c2bce07f869a7b66cd
#
_cell.length_a   1.000
_cell.length_b   1.000
_cell.length_c   1.000
_cell.angle_alpha   90.00
_cell.angle_beta   90.00
_cell.angle_gamma   90.00
#
_symmetry.space_group_name_H-M   'P 1'
#
loop_
_entity.id
_entity.type
_entity.pdbx_description
1 polymer ?
#
loop_
_entity_poly.entity_id
_entity_poly.type
_entity_poly.pdbx_seq_one_letter_code
_entity_poly.pdbx_strand_id
1 'polypeptide(L)'
;MTGTLLSRVWGLRRPRRLASAVLRRAGLSHLFTMRTSGIRLRFFPAVWTAMLWEQPDFFRRDTELLRRWLRPGDVLVDCGANVGLLTIVGAQQVGPAGRVYAIEAHPKIFRFLQSNVELNQATNITLFHAAVGEKEGSIAFSDRPADDGNHILPEGSGISVAMKPLDALVPSGTPVRLLKLDVEGYEKFVVEGARMLLPLVEAIYFESSEVLFGRYGYTCEDMFRPLRSSGFTLFRLNDDHSLTRVAPDYVSRDIENLIAARDVDGFVRTTGYEVR
;
A
#
# COMPACT_ATOMS: atom_id res chain seq x y z
N MET A 1 22.95 -9.31 30.95
CA MET A 1 23.80 -8.58 29.98
C MET A 1 23.02 -8.33 28.68
N THR A 2 21.92 -7.55 28.76
CA THR A 2 20.99 -7.32 27.63
C THR A 2 20.89 -5.83 27.22
N GLY A 3 21.84 -4.98 27.69
CA GLY A 3 21.79 -3.53 27.50
C GLY A 3 22.48 -2.96 26.26
N THR A 4 23.22 -3.77 25.49
CA THR A 4 24.20 -3.23 24.53
C THR A 4 23.72 -3.18 23.07
N LEU A 5 22.67 -3.90 22.68
CA LEU A 5 22.16 -3.89 21.30
C LEU A 5 21.17 -2.73 21.05
N LEU A 6 20.31 -2.44 22.01
CA LEU A 6 19.34 -1.35 21.91
C LEU A 6 20.01 0.04 21.89
N SER A 7 21.09 0.23 22.67
CA SER A 7 21.83 1.51 22.69
C SER A 7 22.54 1.83 21.37
N ARG A 8 23.02 0.84 20.64
CA ARG A 8 23.66 1.02 19.31
C ARG A 8 22.64 1.40 18.22
N VAL A 9 21.43 0.87 18.27
CA VAL A 9 20.36 1.20 17.32
C VAL A 9 19.85 2.62 17.56
N TRP A 10 19.73 3.07 18.81
CA TRP A 10 19.32 4.45 19.15
C TRP A 10 20.36 5.50 18.79
N GLY A 11 21.65 5.19 18.89
CA GLY A 11 22.74 6.11 18.52
C GLY A 11 22.80 6.42 17.03
N LEU A 12 22.44 5.47 16.16
CA LEU A 12 22.44 5.65 14.69
C LEU A 12 21.20 6.40 14.16
N ARG A 13 20.11 6.43 14.91
CA ARG A 13 18.86 7.12 14.50
C ARG A 13 18.92 8.65 14.65
N ARG A 14 19.58 9.14 15.69
CA ARG A 14 19.68 10.60 15.95
C ARG A 14 20.35 11.40 14.81
N PRO A 15 21.52 11.02 14.28
CA PRO A 15 22.15 11.76 13.19
C PRO A 15 21.36 11.69 11.88
N ARG A 16 20.70 10.57 11.56
CA ARG A 16 19.84 10.45 10.38
C ARG A 16 18.61 11.36 10.48
N ARG A 17 17.98 11.41 11.65
CA ARG A 17 16.82 12.28 11.92
C ARG A 17 17.17 13.75 11.81
N LEU A 18 18.32 14.16 12.36
CA LEU A 18 18.80 15.53 12.24
C LEU A 18 19.12 15.89 10.79
N ALA A 19 19.83 15.02 10.07
CA ALA A 19 20.15 15.22 8.66
C ALA A 19 18.86 15.30 7.81
N SER A 20 17.88 14.44 8.06
CA SER A 20 16.56 14.47 7.43
C SER A 20 15.88 15.83 7.60
N ALA A 21 15.83 16.33 8.84
CA ALA A 21 15.19 17.61 9.16
C ALA A 21 15.90 18.79 8.47
N VAL A 22 17.22 18.81 8.47
CA VAL A 22 18.03 19.86 7.83
C VAL A 22 17.84 19.85 6.32
N LEU A 23 17.97 18.69 5.67
CA LEU A 23 17.83 18.56 4.22
C LEU A 23 16.43 18.95 3.72
N ARG A 24 15.38 18.57 4.45
CA ARG A 24 14.01 18.97 4.12
C ARG A 24 13.77 20.45 4.29
N ARG A 25 14.24 21.05 5.41
CA ARG A 25 14.15 22.51 5.64
C ARG A 25 14.90 23.33 4.60
N ALA A 26 16.06 22.85 4.17
CA ALA A 26 16.85 23.50 3.13
C ALA A 26 16.29 23.28 1.71
N GLY A 27 15.25 22.46 1.53
CA GLY A 27 14.70 22.12 0.22
C GLY A 27 15.63 21.25 -0.64
N LEU A 28 16.68 20.67 -0.06
CA LEU A 28 17.73 19.92 -0.77
C LEU A 28 17.52 18.41 -0.73
N SER A 29 16.53 17.93 0.00
CA SER A 29 16.33 16.48 0.21
C SER A 29 16.14 15.71 -1.11
N HIS A 30 15.44 16.30 -2.08
CA HIS A 30 15.19 15.70 -3.40
C HIS A 30 16.43 15.43 -4.25
N LEU A 31 17.58 16.05 -3.91
CA LEU A 31 18.87 15.79 -4.55
C LEU A 31 19.51 14.47 -4.10
N PHE A 32 19.01 13.89 -3.01
CA PHE A 32 19.54 12.65 -2.45
C PHE A 32 18.64 11.47 -2.82
N THR A 33 19.29 10.31 -2.95
CA THR A 33 18.61 9.03 -3.11
C THR A 33 18.96 8.12 -1.93
N MET A 34 18.00 7.30 -1.53
CA MET A 34 18.20 6.25 -0.54
C MET A 34 18.02 4.88 -1.18
N ARG A 35 18.66 3.88 -0.61
CA ARG A 35 18.42 2.46 -0.94
C ARG A 35 17.65 1.82 0.20
N THR A 36 16.54 1.21 -0.13
CA THR A 36 15.71 0.43 0.80
C THR A 36 15.06 -0.72 0.03
N SER A 37 14.91 -1.87 0.66
CA SER A 37 14.23 -3.03 0.07
C SER A 37 14.71 -3.40 -1.34
N GLY A 38 15.99 -3.18 -1.67
CA GLY A 38 16.57 -3.49 -2.98
C GLY A 38 16.27 -2.49 -4.09
N ILE A 39 15.57 -1.40 -3.81
CA ILE A 39 15.26 -0.33 -4.75
C ILE A 39 15.92 1.00 -4.38
N ARG A 40 15.86 1.98 -5.27
CA ARG A 40 16.28 3.36 -5.03
C ARG A 40 15.05 4.26 -4.94
N LEU A 41 15.01 5.13 -3.92
CA LEU A 41 13.99 6.17 -3.79
C LEU A 41 14.66 7.53 -3.67
N ARG A 42 14.10 8.56 -4.30
CA ARG A 42 14.48 9.95 -4.04
C ARG A 42 13.99 10.34 -2.66
N PHE A 43 14.81 11.08 -1.95
CA PHE A 43 14.43 11.62 -0.64
C PHE A 43 13.59 12.90 -0.83
N PHE A 44 12.34 12.72 -1.19
CA PHE A 44 11.38 13.83 -1.28
C PHE A 44 11.05 14.41 0.11
N PRO A 45 10.56 15.67 0.20
CA PRO A 45 10.09 16.25 1.46
C PRO A 45 8.70 15.69 1.83
N ALA A 46 8.60 14.37 1.94
CA ALA A 46 7.42 13.59 2.30
C ALA A 46 7.66 12.84 3.62
N VAL A 47 6.61 12.60 4.41
CA VAL A 47 6.72 11.91 5.70
C VAL A 47 7.22 10.48 5.49
N TRP A 48 6.67 9.76 4.52
CA TRP A 48 7.07 8.39 4.22
C TRP A 48 8.54 8.26 3.81
N THR A 49 9.05 9.17 2.99
CA THR A 49 10.48 9.16 2.62
C THR A 49 11.38 9.52 3.79
N ALA A 50 10.93 10.41 4.68
CA ALA A 50 11.67 10.71 5.92
C ALA A 50 11.69 9.49 6.86
N MET A 51 10.56 8.79 6.99
CA MET A 51 10.45 7.57 7.80
C MET A 51 11.37 6.46 7.25
N LEU A 52 11.35 6.22 5.95
CA LEU A 52 12.24 5.25 5.29
C LEU A 52 13.73 5.64 5.41
N TRP A 53 14.05 6.94 5.39
CA TRP A 53 15.40 7.41 5.64
C TRP A 53 15.86 7.11 7.07
N GLU A 54 14.97 7.31 8.05
CA GLU A 54 15.25 7.08 9.47
C GLU A 54 15.20 5.59 9.84
N GLN A 55 14.30 4.84 9.21
CA GLN A 55 14.04 3.42 9.46
C GLN A 55 13.88 2.66 8.12
N PRO A 56 14.99 2.25 7.48
CA PRO A 56 14.93 1.62 6.16
C PRO A 56 14.13 0.31 6.10
N ASP A 57 13.98 -0.37 7.25
CA ASP A 57 13.27 -1.64 7.39
C ASP A 57 11.81 -1.49 7.83
N PHE A 58 11.28 -0.27 7.89
CA PHE A 58 9.91 -0.04 8.38
C PHE A 58 8.86 -0.88 7.62
N PHE A 59 8.97 -0.96 6.30
CA PHE A 59 8.07 -1.76 5.45
C PHE A 59 8.64 -3.15 5.12
N ARG A 60 9.50 -3.71 5.98
CA ARG A 60 10.11 -5.02 5.70
C ARG A 60 9.05 -6.11 5.55
N ARG A 61 8.05 -6.14 6.43
CA ARG A 61 6.95 -7.12 6.40
C ARG A 61 6.17 -7.05 5.08
N ASP A 62 5.81 -5.85 4.66
CA ASP A 62 5.03 -5.61 3.44
C ASP A 62 5.83 -6.02 2.19
N THR A 63 7.08 -5.59 2.10
CA THR A 63 7.96 -5.96 0.97
C THR A 63 8.28 -7.45 0.95
N GLU A 64 8.34 -8.10 2.12
CA GLU A 64 8.55 -9.54 2.23
C GLU A 64 7.31 -10.32 1.78
N LEU A 65 6.10 -9.87 2.12
CA LEU A 65 4.87 -10.44 1.59
C LEU A 65 4.87 -10.44 0.05
N LEU A 66 5.19 -9.29 -0.57
CA LEU A 66 5.26 -9.19 -2.02
C LEU A 66 6.26 -10.19 -2.60
N ARG A 67 7.46 -10.29 -2.02
CA ARG A 67 8.51 -11.22 -2.49
C ARG A 67 8.14 -12.69 -2.34
N ARG A 68 7.39 -13.03 -1.29
CA ARG A 68 6.95 -14.40 -1.05
C ARG A 68 5.77 -14.79 -1.93
N TRP A 69 4.86 -13.85 -2.21
CA TRP A 69 3.63 -14.14 -2.93
C TRP A 69 3.73 -13.95 -4.45
N LEU A 70 4.33 -12.86 -4.92
CA LEU A 70 4.42 -12.52 -6.34
C LEU A 70 5.45 -13.39 -7.07
N ARG A 71 5.16 -13.72 -8.33
CA ARG A 71 6.00 -14.51 -9.25
C ARG A 71 6.19 -13.77 -10.57
N PRO A 72 7.24 -14.08 -11.35
CA PRO A 72 7.39 -13.55 -12.71
C PRO A 72 6.16 -13.84 -13.58
N GLY A 73 5.65 -12.80 -14.24
CA GLY A 73 4.44 -12.86 -15.05
C GLY A 73 3.15 -12.45 -14.35
N ASP A 74 3.16 -12.32 -13.02
CA ASP A 74 1.98 -11.93 -12.24
C ASP A 74 1.57 -10.47 -12.47
N VAL A 75 0.33 -10.16 -12.05
CA VAL A 75 -0.20 -8.81 -12.02
C VAL A 75 -0.41 -8.36 -10.56
N LEU A 76 0.13 -7.17 -10.25
CA LEU A 76 -0.11 -6.43 -9.01
C LEU A 76 -0.97 -5.20 -9.34
N VAL A 77 -2.01 -4.96 -8.53
CA VAL A 77 -2.74 -3.68 -8.49
C VAL A 77 -2.45 -3.03 -7.14
N ASP A 78 -1.89 -1.81 -7.16
CA ASP A 78 -1.44 -1.07 -5.97
C ASP A 78 -2.25 0.23 -5.84
N CYS A 79 -3.30 0.22 -5.03
CA CYS A 79 -4.14 1.37 -4.73
C CYS A 79 -3.58 2.11 -3.51
N GLY A 80 -3.33 3.41 -3.65
CA GLY A 80 -2.58 4.20 -2.68
C GLY A 80 -1.08 3.92 -2.79
N ALA A 81 -0.54 4.03 -4.02
CA ALA A 81 0.85 3.68 -4.33
C ALA A 81 1.88 4.56 -3.62
N ASN A 82 1.46 5.73 -3.12
CA ASN A 82 2.28 6.68 -2.42
C ASN A 82 3.57 7.01 -3.21
N VAL A 83 4.73 7.04 -2.59
CA VAL A 83 6.03 7.29 -3.26
C VAL A 83 6.56 6.10 -4.07
N GLY A 84 5.85 4.96 -4.09
CA GLY A 84 6.13 3.83 -4.98
C GLY A 84 7.00 2.73 -4.39
N LEU A 85 7.15 2.63 -3.06
CA LEU A 85 7.96 1.57 -2.46
C LEU A 85 7.45 0.17 -2.86
N LEU A 86 6.19 -0.13 -2.56
CA LEU A 86 5.60 -1.44 -2.83
C LEU A 86 5.37 -1.65 -4.33
N THR A 87 4.99 -0.60 -5.05
CA THR A 87 4.88 -0.59 -6.51
C THR A 87 6.16 -1.09 -7.19
N ILE A 88 7.32 -0.50 -6.85
CA ILE A 88 8.61 -0.80 -7.50
C ILE A 88 9.13 -2.17 -7.06
N VAL A 89 9.01 -2.52 -5.77
CA VAL A 89 9.34 -3.87 -5.29
C VAL A 89 8.47 -4.91 -5.98
N GLY A 90 7.17 -4.67 -6.11
CA GLY A 90 6.26 -5.54 -6.85
C GLY A 90 6.66 -5.69 -8.32
N ALA A 91 7.00 -4.57 -8.99
CA ALA A 91 7.44 -4.58 -10.39
C ALA A 91 8.71 -5.41 -10.60
N GLN A 92 9.66 -5.37 -9.66
CA GLN A 92 10.84 -6.23 -9.69
C GLN A 92 10.48 -7.73 -9.55
N GLN A 93 9.50 -8.06 -8.67
CA GLN A 93 9.08 -9.44 -8.44
C GLN A 93 8.35 -10.04 -9.65
N VAL A 94 7.40 -9.28 -10.22
CA VAL A 94 6.65 -9.77 -11.38
C VAL A 94 7.47 -9.76 -12.68
N GLY A 95 8.59 -9.03 -12.69
CA GLY A 95 9.51 -9.00 -13.82
C GLY A 95 8.90 -8.43 -15.11
N PRO A 96 9.64 -8.47 -16.24
CA PRO A 96 9.23 -7.80 -17.48
C PRO A 96 7.99 -8.45 -18.14
N ALA A 97 7.68 -9.71 -17.85
CA ALA A 97 6.48 -10.40 -18.34
C ALA A 97 5.22 -10.09 -17.51
N GLY A 98 5.39 -9.59 -16.27
CA GLY A 98 4.30 -9.19 -15.39
C GLY A 98 3.95 -7.71 -15.55
N ARG A 99 2.93 -7.27 -14.79
CA ARG A 99 2.44 -5.89 -14.85
C ARG A 99 2.10 -5.37 -13.45
N VAL A 100 2.36 -4.09 -13.23
CA VAL A 100 1.87 -3.37 -12.04
C VAL A 100 0.98 -2.22 -12.50
N TYR A 101 -0.21 -2.15 -11.95
CA TYR A 101 -1.12 -0.99 -12.07
C TYR A 101 -1.06 -0.24 -10.74
N ALA A 102 -0.49 0.96 -10.75
CA ALA A 102 -0.28 1.75 -9.55
C ALA A 102 -1.10 3.05 -9.60
N ILE A 103 -1.91 3.27 -8.58
CA ILE A 103 -2.86 4.37 -8.51
C ILE A 103 -2.53 5.23 -7.29
N GLU A 104 -2.37 6.52 -7.51
CA GLU A 104 -2.11 7.51 -6.47
C GLU A 104 -2.97 8.76 -6.72
N ALA A 105 -3.70 9.18 -5.69
CA ALA A 105 -4.67 10.26 -5.79
C ALA A 105 -4.04 11.65 -5.67
N HIS A 106 -3.07 11.82 -4.74
CA HIS A 106 -2.54 13.14 -4.44
C HIS A 106 -1.56 13.61 -5.52
N PRO A 107 -1.78 14.78 -6.18
CA PRO A 107 -0.99 15.21 -7.35
C PRO A 107 0.50 15.41 -7.07
N LYS A 108 0.86 15.84 -5.86
CA LYS A 108 2.25 16.01 -5.44
C LYS A 108 2.92 14.64 -5.26
N ILE A 109 2.25 13.72 -4.57
CA ILE A 109 2.77 12.37 -4.29
C ILE A 109 2.85 11.54 -5.56
N PHE A 110 1.87 11.67 -6.46
CA PHE A 110 1.91 11.05 -7.78
C PHE A 110 3.18 11.46 -8.58
N ARG A 111 3.59 12.73 -8.54
CA ARG A 111 4.86 13.17 -9.16
C ARG A 111 6.09 12.52 -8.52
N PHE A 112 6.05 12.28 -7.19
CA PHE A 112 7.11 11.56 -6.51
C PHE A 112 7.16 10.09 -6.92
N LEU A 113 6.00 9.45 -7.02
CA LEU A 113 5.85 8.09 -7.56
C LEU A 113 6.44 7.99 -8.97
N GLN A 114 6.04 8.86 -9.91
CA GLN A 114 6.58 8.89 -11.27
C GLN A 114 8.11 8.99 -11.28
N SER A 115 8.66 9.94 -10.51
CA SER A 115 10.12 10.15 -10.44
C SER A 115 10.85 8.92 -9.86
N ASN A 116 10.26 8.19 -8.93
CA ASN A 116 10.86 6.98 -8.36
C ASN A 116 10.76 5.79 -9.33
N VAL A 117 9.68 5.67 -10.09
CA VAL A 117 9.53 4.66 -11.16
C VAL A 117 10.59 4.87 -12.23
N GLU A 118 10.79 6.11 -12.70
CA GLU A 118 11.85 6.49 -13.65
C GLU A 118 13.24 6.20 -13.11
N LEU A 119 13.51 6.56 -11.84
CA LEU A 119 14.80 6.30 -11.18
C LEU A 119 15.18 4.81 -11.16
N ASN A 120 14.20 3.93 -11.10
CA ASN A 120 14.39 2.48 -11.09
C ASN A 120 14.25 1.84 -12.48
N GLN A 121 13.98 2.64 -13.53
CA GLN A 121 13.80 2.15 -14.91
C GLN A 121 12.74 1.03 -15.01
N ALA A 122 11.70 1.11 -14.18
CA ALA A 122 10.64 0.09 -14.12
C ALA A 122 9.63 0.32 -15.26
N THR A 123 9.77 -0.44 -16.36
CA THR A 123 8.97 -0.28 -17.60
C THR A 123 7.66 -1.07 -17.58
N ASN A 124 7.47 -1.95 -16.61
CA ASN A 124 6.30 -2.80 -16.44
C ASN A 124 5.25 -2.22 -15.48
N ILE A 125 5.31 -0.92 -15.19
CA ILE A 125 4.36 -0.20 -14.34
C ILE A 125 3.49 0.73 -15.20
N THR A 126 2.19 0.68 -14.99
CA THR A 126 1.22 1.65 -15.50
C THR A 126 0.75 2.52 -14.34
N LEU A 127 0.93 3.85 -14.47
CA LEU A 127 0.60 4.81 -13.42
C LEU A 127 -0.72 5.52 -13.72
N PHE A 128 -1.56 5.66 -12.68
CA PHE A 128 -2.80 6.42 -12.74
C PHE A 128 -2.84 7.50 -11.66
N HIS A 129 -3.03 8.74 -12.08
CA HIS A 129 -3.30 9.86 -11.17
C HIS A 129 -4.81 9.95 -10.96
N ALA A 130 -5.32 9.25 -9.96
CA ALA A 130 -6.75 9.21 -9.61
C ALA A 130 -6.94 8.72 -8.17
N ALA A 131 -8.04 9.10 -7.55
CA ALA A 131 -8.61 8.36 -6.43
C ALA A 131 -9.34 7.12 -6.97
N VAL A 132 -9.37 6.06 -6.17
CA VAL A 132 -10.11 4.84 -6.52
C VAL A 132 -11.39 4.78 -5.68
N GLY A 133 -12.51 4.45 -6.32
CA GLY A 133 -13.80 4.36 -5.64
C GLY A 133 -14.82 3.60 -6.46
N GLU A 134 -16.10 3.72 -6.09
CA GLU A 134 -17.19 2.93 -6.65
C GLU A 134 -17.66 3.36 -8.05
N LYS A 135 -17.30 4.60 -8.48
CA LYS A 135 -17.80 5.20 -9.74
C LYS A 135 -16.82 6.23 -10.31
N GLU A 136 -17.01 6.59 -11.56
CA GLU A 136 -16.31 7.73 -12.17
C GLU A 136 -16.86 9.05 -11.67
N GLY A 137 -15.97 10.03 -11.48
CA GLY A 137 -16.34 11.36 -11.06
C GLY A 137 -15.16 12.22 -10.62
N SER A 138 -15.43 13.22 -9.83
CA SER A 138 -14.46 14.07 -9.16
C SER A 138 -14.80 14.13 -7.68
N ILE A 139 -13.77 14.11 -6.84
CA ILE A 139 -13.91 14.08 -5.39
C ILE A 139 -12.98 15.12 -4.73
N ALA A 140 -13.41 15.65 -3.61
CA ALA A 140 -12.54 16.46 -2.76
C ALA A 140 -11.56 15.56 -2.01
N PHE A 141 -10.26 15.91 -2.09
CA PHE A 141 -9.18 15.17 -1.46
C PHE A 141 -8.39 16.10 -0.55
N SER A 142 -7.95 15.62 0.60
CA SER A 142 -7.19 16.46 1.52
C SER A 142 -5.80 16.79 0.96
N ASP A 143 -5.29 17.98 1.31
CA ASP A 143 -3.94 18.44 0.95
C ASP A 143 -3.22 18.88 2.24
N ARG A 144 -2.86 17.89 3.06
CA ARG A 144 -2.18 18.15 4.32
C ARG A 144 -0.69 18.43 4.09
N PRO A 145 -0.09 19.40 4.81
CA PRO A 145 1.34 19.67 4.72
C PRO A 145 2.22 18.46 5.06
N ALA A 146 1.73 17.60 5.96
CA ALA A 146 2.41 16.39 6.39
C ALA A 146 2.37 15.26 5.36
N ASP A 147 1.54 15.35 4.31
CA ASP A 147 1.38 14.43 3.18
C ASP A 147 1.15 12.94 3.50
N ASP A 148 1.13 12.57 4.77
CA ASP A 148 0.63 11.26 5.24
C ASP A 148 -0.85 11.36 5.63
N GLY A 149 -1.57 10.25 5.50
CA GLY A 149 -2.99 10.19 5.81
C GLY A 149 -3.84 11.15 4.97
N ASN A 150 -3.41 11.52 3.76
CA ASN A 150 -4.25 12.24 2.81
C ASN A 150 -5.35 11.31 2.29
N HIS A 151 -6.59 11.76 2.35
CA HIS A 151 -7.77 10.93 2.12
C HIS A 151 -8.89 11.69 1.42
N ILE A 152 -9.86 10.97 0.93
CA ILE A 152 -11.11 11.52 0.37
C ILE A 152 -11.85 12.27 1.48
N LEU A 153 -12.29 13.48 1.19
CA LEU A 153 -13.11 14.28 2.10
C LEU A 153 -14.58 13.99 1.83
N PRO A 154 -15.33 13.44 2.80
CA PRO A 154 -16.80 13.26 2.65
C PRO A 154 -17.50 14.59 2.45
N GLU A 155 -17.02 15.62 3.14
CA GLU A 155 -17.50 17.00 3.07
C GLU A 155 -16.33 17.98 3.20
N GLY A 156 -16.47 19.18 2.67
CA GLY A 156 -15.52 20.27 2.82
C GLY A 156 -14.76 20.64 1.55
N SER A 157 -13.79 21.55 1.72
CA SER A 157 -12.94 22.05 0.63
C SER A 157 -11.59 21.33 0.65
N GLY A 158 -11.25 20.68 -0.44
CA GLY A 158 -9.96 20.07 -0.69
C GLY A 158 -9.51 20.31 -2.13
N ILE A 159 -8.44 19.64 -2.53
CA ILE A 159 -8.07 19.59 -3.94
C ILE A 159 -9.04 18.67 -4.69
N SER A 160 -9.38 19.05 -5.91
CA SER A 160 -10.24 18.21 -6.77
C SER A 160 -9.40 17.14 -7.43
N VAL A 161 -9.78 15.86 -7.26
CA VAL A 161 -9.11 14.71 -7.86
C VAL A 161 -10.12 13.87 -8.64
N ALA A 162 -9.73 13.39 -9.82
CA ALA A 162 -10.55 12.43 -10.56
C ALA A 162 -10.69 11.13 -9.75
N MET A 163 -11.91 10.60 -9.68
CA MET A 163 -12.20 9.28 -9.09
C MET A 163 -12.58 8.30 -10.19
N LYS A 164 -12.04 7.08 -10.13
CA LYS A 164 -12.32 6.01 -11.09
C LYS A 164 -12.49 4.67 -10.38
N PRO A 165 -13.41 3.81 -10.85
CA PRO A 165 -13.48 2.43 -10.39
C PRO A 165 -12.30 1.61 -10.93
N LEU A 166 -11.88 0.57 -10.22
CA LEU A 166 -10.82 -0.33 -10.67
C LEU A 166 -11.17 -1.01 -11.99
N ASP A 167 -12.44 -1.30 -12.20
CA ASP A 167 -12.94 -1.90 -13.45
C ASP A 167 -12.71 -1.01 -14.71
N ALA A 168 -12.48 0.29 -14.50
CA ALA A 168 -12.11 1.23 -15.59
C ALA A 168 -10.59 1.41 -15.74
N LEU A 169 -9.79 1.03 -14.74
CA LEU A 169 -8.34 1.24 -14.72
C LEU A 169 -7.56 -0.02 -15.13
N VAL A 170 -8.07 -1.19 -14.77
CA VAL A 170 -7.44 -2.48 -15.09
C VAL A 170 -8.17 -3.13 -16.24
N PRO A 171 -7.48 -3.58 -17.31
CA PRO A 171 -8.12 -4.20 -18.45
C PRO A 171 -9.00 -5.39 -18.05
N SER A 172 -10.19 -5.49 -18.63
CA SER A 172 -11.14 -6.58 -18.34
C SER A 172 -10.51 -7.95 -18.61
N GLY A 173 -10.81 -8.91 -17.74
CA GLY A 173 -10.27 -10.27 -17.84
C GLY A 173 -8.83 -10.44 -17.36
N THR A 174 -8.20 -9.39 -16.79
CA THR A 174 -6.84 -9.48 -16.24
C THR A 174 -6.84 -10.28 -14.93
N PRO A 175 -6.17 -11.46 -14.86
CA PRO A 175 -5.96 -12.15 -13.58
C PRO A 175 -5.04 -11.30 -12.69
N VAL A 176 -5.45 -11.07 -11.44
CA VAL A 176 -4.70 -10.27 -10.47
C VAL A 176 -4.20 -11.16 -9.35
N ARG A 177 -2.89 -11.29 -9.26
CA ARG A 177 -2.23 -12.07 -8.21
C ARG A 177 -2.38 -11.41 -6.85
N LEU A 178 -2.23 -10.09 -6.79
CA LEU A 178 -2.36 -9.30 -5.57
C LEU A 178 -3.04 -7.95 -5.87
N LEU A 179 -4.08 -7.65 -5.11
CA LEU A 179 -4.67 -6.33 -4.99
C LEU A 179 -4.26 -5.73 -3.64
N LYS A 180 -3.47 -4.65 -3.65
CA LYS A 180 -3.18 -3.89 -2.43
C LYS A 180 -4.13 -2.70 -2.35
N LEU A 181 -4.77 -2.52 -1.17
CA LEU A 181 -5.65 -1.40 -0.85
C LEU A 181 -5.12 -0.68 0.40
N ASP A 182 -4.75 0.58 0.24
CA ASP A 182 -4.28 1.45 1.31
C ASP A 182 -4.68 2.88 0.92
N VAL A 183 -5.96 3.15 1.12
CA VAL A 183 -6.65 4.35 0.64
C VAL A 183 -7.32 5.12 1.78
N GLU A 184 -6.75 4.95 2.99
CA GLU A 184 -7.06 5.74 4.18
C GLU A 184 -8.55 5.68 4.59
N GLY A 185 -9.12 4.48 4.54
CA GLY A 185 -10.48 4.17 4.96
C GLY A 185 -11.50 4.10 3.82
N TYR A 186 -11.09 4.23 2.55
CA TYR A 186 -12.01 4.17 1.41
C TYR A 186 -12.05 2.77 0.74
N GLU A 187 -11.48 1.74 1.38
CA GLU A 187 -11.27 0.39 0.85
C GLU A 187 -12.56 -0.29 0.39
N LYS A 188 -13.65 -0.15 1.15
CA LYS A 188 -14.97 -0.71 0.80
C LYS A 188 -15.45 -0.19 -0.56
N PHE A 189 -15.35 1.10 -0.80
CA PHE A 189 -15.79 1.72 -2.05
C PHE A 189 -14.88 1.34 -3.23
N VAL A 190 -13.60 1.07 -2.97
CA VAL A 190 -12.71 0.48 -3.98
C VAL A 190 -13.16 -0.92 -4.38
N VAL A 191 -13.52 -1.76 -3.41
CA VAL A 191 -14.06 -3.11 -3.66
C VAL A 191 -15.40 -3.03 -4.42
N GLU A 192 -16.26 -2.08 -4.08
CA GLU A 192 -17.52 -1.83 -4.80
C GLU A 192 -17.30 -1.39 -6.26
N GLY A 193 -16.19 -0.72 -6.56
CA GLY A 193 -15.75 -0.32 -7.91
C GLY A 193 -14.95 -1.38 -8.67
N ALA A 194 -14.79 -2.57 -8.10
CA ALA A 194 -13.99 -3.68 -8.65
C ALA A 194 -14.85 -4.92 -8.94
N ARG A 195 -16.10 -4.76 -9.34
CA ARG A 195 -17.07 -5.87 -9.48
C ARG A 195 -16.65 -6.90 -10.53
N MET A 196 -16.08 -6.43 -11.64
CA MET A 196 -15.58 -7.30 -12.72
C MET A 196 -14.19 -7.85 -12.39
N LEU A 197 -13.37 -7.07 -11.68
CA LEU A 197 -12.00 -7.44 -11.33
C LEU A 197 -11.94 -8.40 -10.13
N LEU A 198 -12.76 -8.18 -9.10
CA LEU A 198 -12.71 -8.92 -7.84
C LEU A 198 -12.76 -10.45 -8.00
N PRO A 199 -13.58 -11.04 -8.91
CA PRO A 199 -13.55 -12.48 -9.16
C PRO A 199 -12.22 -13.02 -9.69
N LEU A 200 -11.38 -12.17 -10.27
CA LEU A 200 -10.08 -12.50 -10.87
C LEU A 200 -8.91 -12.23 -9.91
N VAL A 201 -9.18 -11.75 -8.69
CA VAL A 201 -8.18 -11.46 -7.66
C VAL A 201 -7.93 -12.71 -6.83
N GLU A 202 -6.65 -13.10 -6.69
CA GLU A 202 -6.27 -14.26 -5.86
C GLU A 202 -6.07 -13.89 -4.39
N ALA A 203 -5.45 -12.75 -4.11
CA ALA A 203 -5.27 -12.24 -2.75
C ALA A 203 -5.41 -10.72 -2.70
N ILE A 204 -5.88 -10.22 -1.56
CA ILE A 204 -5.98 -8.79 -1.25
C ILE A 204 -5.13 -8.52 -0.01
N TYR A 205 -4.31 -7.49 -0.05
CA TYR A 205 -3.59 -6.93 1.10
C TYR A 205 -4.12 -5.54 1.37
N PHE A 206 -4.76 -5.32 2.50
CA PHE A 206 -5.50 -4.07 2.72
C PHE A 206 -5.34 -3.52 4.13
N GLU A 207 -5.33 -2.18 4.21
CA GLU A 207 -5.41 -1.46 5.47
C GLU A 207 -6.79 -1.62 6.09
N SER A 208 -6.84 -1.88 7.40
CA SER A 208 -8.07 -2.07 8.16
C SER A 208 -8.02 -1.29 9.46
N SER A 209 -9.05 -0.48 9.68
CA SER A 209 -9.23 0.25 10.93
C SER A 209 -10.68 0.70 11.09
N GLU A 210 -11.32 0.33 12.20
CA GLU A 210 -12.67 0.76 12.54
C GLU A 210 -12.80 2.29 12.58
N VAL A 211 -11.73 2.98 13.02
CA VAL A 211 -11.71 4.44 13.10
C VAL A 211 -11.66 5.08 11.70
N LEU A 212 -10.86 4.52 10.79
CA LEU A 212 -10.77 5.01 9.42
C LEU A 212 -12.08 4.75 8.66
N PHE A 213 -12.64 3.56 8.79
CA PHE A 213 -13.90 3.15 8.17
C PHE A 213 -15.08 3.99 8.68
N GLY A 214 -15.12 4.27 9.98
CA GLY A 214 -16.14 5.13 10.61
C GLY A 214 -16.18 6.56 10.05
N ARG A 215 -15.09 7.07 9.50
CA ARG A 215 -15.05 8.36 8.78
C ARG A 215 -16.01 8.38 7.59
N TYR A 216 -16.25 7.23 6.98
CA TYR A 216 -17.11 7.07 5.81
C TYR A 216 -18.42 6.34 6.12
N GLY A 217 -18.76 6.18 7.42
CA GLY A 217 -20.04 5.65 7.86
C GLY A 217 -20.20 4.13 7.71
N TYR A 218 -19.10 3.37 7.70
CA TYR A 218 -19.15 1.91 7.66
C TYR A 218 -18.18 1.28 8.68
N THR A 219 -18.31 -0.01 8.91
CA THR A 219 -17.59 -0.78 9.93
C THR A 219 -16.65 -1.82 9.33
N CYS A 220 -15.79 -2.44 10.16
CA CYS A 220 -14.98 -3.60 9.74
C CYS A 220 -15.86 -4.70 9.16
N GLU A 221 -17.04 -5.00 9.74
CA GLU A 221 -17.93 -6.02 9.21
C GLU A 221 -18.47 -5.66 7.81
N ASP A 222 -18.76 -4.40 7.55
CA ASP A 222 -19.20 -3.94 6.22
C ASP A 222 -18.11 -4.09 5.15
N MET A 223 -16.83 -4.08 5.55
CA MET A 223 -15.68 -4.39 4.67
C MET A 223 -15.45 -5.88 4.54
N PHE A 224 -15.50 -6.63 5.64
CA PHE A 224 -15.11 -8.05 5.66
C PHE A 224 -16.17 -8.97 5.05
N ARG A 225 -17.45 -8.68 5.27
CA ARG A 225 -18.57 -9.49 4.78
C ARG A 225 -18.59 -9.63 3.24
N PRO A 226 -18.45 -8.56 2.44
CA PRO A 226 -18.34 -8.70 0.98
C PRO A 226 -17.16 -9.57 0.54
N LEU A 227 -16.00 -9.43 1.18
CA LEU A 227 -14.82 -10.24 0.87
C LEU A 227 -15.07 -11.73 1.19
N ARG A 228 -15.60 -12.03 2.38
CA ARG A 228 -15.98 -13.42 2.75
C ARG A 228 -17.00 -14.01 1.79
N SER A 229 -18.02 -13.23 1.43
CA SER A 229 -19.06 -13.67 0.48
C SER A 229 -18.50 -13.90 -0.93
N SER A 230 -17.41 -13.24 -1.27
CA SER A 230 -16.69 -13.43 -2.53
C SER A 230 -15.67 -14.59 -2.47
N GLY A 231 -15.65 -15.38 -1.39
CA GLY A 231 -14.81 -16.56 -1.24
C GLY A 231 -13.41 -16.30 -0.68
N PHE A 232 -13.16 -15.15 -0.06
CA PHE A 232 -11.91 -14.90 0.62
C PHE A 232 -11.94 -15.32 2.09
N THR A 233 -10.83 -15.86 2.56
CA THR A 233 -10.55 -16.04 3.99
C THR A 233 -9.61 -14.93 4.45
N LEU A 234 -9.94 -14.28 5.56
CA LEU A 234 -9.17 -13.13 6.08
C LEU A 234 -8.20 -13.56 7.17
N PHE A 235 -7.01 -12.94 7.15
CA PHE A 235 -5.93 -13.22 8.09
C PHE A 235 -5.25 -11.92 8.54
N ARG A 236 -4.77 -11.94 9.79
CA ARG A 236 -3.74 -11.04 10.27
C ARG A 236 -2.38 -11.66 9.97
N LEU A 237 -1.46 -10.86 9.42
CA LEU A 237 -0.06 -11.24 9.26
C LEU A 237 0.73 -10.84 10.51
N ASN A 238 1.23 -11.82 11.24
CA ASN A 238 2.02 -11.60 12.46
C ASN A 238 3.52 -11.37 12.11
N ASP A 239 4.27 -10.79 13.05
CA ASP A 239 5.70 -10.49 12.86
C ASP A 239 6.58 -11.75 12.75
N ASP A 240 6.11 -12.88 13.24
CA ASP A 240 6.77 -14.19 13.17
C ASP A 240 6.44 -14.99 11.89
N HIS A 241 5.87 -14.32 10.87
CA HIS A 241 5.41 -14.92 9.61
C HIS A 241 4.30 -15.96 9.76
N SER A 242 3.54 -15.91 10.86
CA SER A 242 2.30 -16.68 11.00
C SER A 242 1.09 -15.85 10.58
N LEU A 243 0.02 -16.57 10.21
CA LEU A 243 -1.29 -16.03 9.84
C LEU A 243 -2.30 -16.43 10.90
N THR A 244 -2.96 -15.46 11.52
CA THR A 244 -4.08 -15.70 12.41
C THR A 244 -5.39 -15.43 11.67
N ARG A 245 -6.31 -16.40 11.65
CA ARG A 245 -7.64 -16.19 11.01
C ARG A 245 -8.38 -15.06 11.70
N VAL A 246 -8.98 -14.19 10.89
CA VAL A 246 -9.85 -13.12 11.37
C VAL A 246 -11.22 -13.72 11.74
N ALA A 247 -11.58 -13.65 13.02
CA ALA A 247 -12.86 -14.15 13.52
C ALA A 247 -14.05 -13.38 12.92
N PRO A 248 -15.26 -13.93 12.91
CA PRO A 248 -16.44 -13.24 12.37
C PRO A 248 -16.73 -11.88 13.03
N ASP A 249 -16.51 -11.79 14.33
CA ASP A 249 -16.76 -10.60 15.17
C ASP A 249 -15.51 -9.72 15.38
N TYR A 250 -14.47 -9.94 14.58
CA TYR A 250 -13.21 -9.21 14.68
C TYR A 250 -13.37 -7.74 14.28
N VAL A 251 -12.76 -6.87 15.07
CA VAL A 251 -12.69 -5.41 14.81
C VAL A 251 -11.23 -4.95 14.88
N SER A 252 -10.75 -4.35 13.80
CA SER A 252 -9.44 -3.68 13.75
C SER A 252 -9.50 -2.38 14.53
N ARG A 253 -9.13 -2.42 15.83
CA ARG A 253 -9.18 -1.24 16.71
C ARG A 253 -8.07 -0.25 16.42
N ASP A 254 -6.92 -0.76 16.00
CA ASP A 254 -5.77 0.01 15.54
C ASP A 254 -5.70 -0.05 14.00
N ILE A 255 -4.81 0.76 13.41
CA ILE A 255 -4.51 0.65 11.98
C ILE A 255 -3.61 -0.57 11.78
N GLU A 256 -4.09 -1.53 11.01
CA GLU A 256 -3.35 -2.75 10.69
C GLU A 256 -3.57 -3.17 9.23
N ASN A 257 -2.67 -3.99 8.69
CA ASN A 257 -2.84 -4.58 7.38
C ASN A 257 -3.32 -6.04 7.51
N LEU A 258 -4.39 -6.37 6.81
CA LEU A 258 -4.97 -7.71 6.72
C LEU A 258 -4.70 -8.32 5.34
N ILE A 259 -4.74 -9.65 5.29
CA ILE A 259 -4.67 -10.43 4.06
C ILE A 259 -6.01 -11.13 3.87
N ALA A 260 -6.58 -11.05 2.67
CA ALA A 260 -7.69 -11.86 2.24
C ALA A 260 -7.20 -12.78 1.11
N ALA A 261 -7.22 -14.09 1.32
CA ALA A 261 -6.76 -15.08 0.33
C ALA A 261 -7.93 -15.96 -0.11
N ARG A 262 -8.04 -16.20 -1.42
CA ARG A 262 -9.08 -17.07 -2.01
C ARG A 262 -8.69 -18.54 -1.90
N ASP A 263 -7.49 -18.91 -2.36
CA ASP A 263 -6.89 -20.23 -2.16
C ASP A 263 -5.90 -20.17 -0.99
N VAL A 264 -6.38 -20.52 0.21
CA VAL A 264 -5.56 -20.47 1.44
C VAL A 264 -4.39 -21.42 1.36
N ASP A 265 -4.59 -22.64 0.87
CA ASP A 265 -3.54 -23.67 0.80
C ASP A 265 -2.48 -23.27 -0.22
N GLY A 266 -2.88 -22.73 -1.37
CA GLY A 266 -1.97 -22.19 -2.39
C GLY A 266 -1.19 -20.98 -1.86
N PHE A 267 -1.85 -20.09 -1.12
CA PHE A 267 -1.21 -18.93 -0.49
C PHE A 267 -0.14 -19.38 0.52
N VAL A 268 -0.50 -20.29 1.43
CA VAL A 268 0.40 -20.84 2.46
C VAL A 268 1.60 -21.56 1.82
N ARG A 269 1.35 -22.46 0.86
CA ARG A 269 2.44 -23.17 0.14
C ARG A 269 3.38 -22.21 -0.56
N THR A 270 2.86 -21.13 -1.15
CA THR A 270 3.64 -20.19 -1.94
C THR A 270 4.47 -19.25 -1.05
N THR A 271 3.89 -18.77 0.04
CA THR A 271 4.53 -17.79 0.93
C THR A 271 5.38 -18.44 2.01
N GLY A 272 5.12 -19.70 2.36
CA GLY A 272 5.71 -20.38 3.50
C GLY A 272 5.24 -19.83 4.85
N TYR A 273 4.08 -19.14 4.88
CA TYR A 273 3.46 -18.70 6.14
C TYR A 273 2.74 -19.87 6.81
N GLU A 274 2.64 -19.83 8.13
CA GLU A 274 1.94 -20.83 8.93
C GLU A 274 0.60 -20.28 9.41
N VAL A 275 -0.50 -21.03 9.27
CA VAL A 275 -1.82 -20.66 9.80
C VAL A 275 -1.95 -21.17 11.23
N ARG A 276 -2.34 -20.29 12.16
CA ARG A 276 -2.62 -20.58 13.58
C ARG A 276 -4.06 -20.27 13.94
#